data_7c21a081513e383d54af207c269a45ea
#
_entry.id   7c21a081513e383d54af207c269a45ea
#
_cell.length_a   1.000
_cell.length_b   1.000
_cell.length_c   1.000
_cell.angle_alpha   90.00
_cell.angle_beta   90.00
_cell.angle_gamma   90.00
#
_symmetry.space_group_name_H-M   'P 1'
#
loop_
_entity.id
_entity.type
_entity.pdbx_description
1 polymer ?
#
loop_
_entity_poly.entity_id
_entity_poly.type
_entity_poly.pdbx_seq_one_letter_code
_entity_poly.pdbx_strand_id
1 'polypeptide(L)'
;EPAFFNDGEHPARQLIDRMGACVLGFEASAFNGTALETEVKRVVQVIEEYPETGSRVFQLVLKEFQKFLEKNLTEQTPRTQALVSLAQQVEQKETLAIQYTIQLRDMLLDVPVDSDVREFLFKQWSDVLAMSAIRFGAEHENTHKFKKAALDLVWSASAKPSKEDRAKVIRQLPILQTVLRQGLTLAHVAGERQDEVVKALMDIVAGAFLAKSNEIPKERIDAMAARLAH
;
A
#
# COMPACT_ATOMS: atom_id res chain seq x y z
N GLU A 1 23.72 -30.04 40.51
CA GLU A 1 23.64 -31.48 40.19
C GLU A 1 24.47 -31.78 38.95
N PRO A 2 25.32 -32.82 38.90
CA PRO A 2 26.12 -33.16 37.72
C PRO A 2 25.27 -33.51 36.50
N ALA A 3 24.06 -34.01 36.69
CA ALA A 3 23.10 -34.34 35.65
C ALA A 3 22.68 -33.10 34.82
N PHE A 4 22.62 -31.90 35.40
CA PHE A 4 22.27 -30.67 34.72
C PHE A 4 23.18 -30.36 33.53
N PHE A 5 24.47 -30.61 33.65
CA PHE A 5 25.44 -30.31 32.60
C PHE A 5 25.56 -31.41 31.52
N ASN A 6 25.25 -32.65 31.86
CA ASN A 6 25.50 -33.80 30.99
C ASN A 6 24.24 -34.37 30.32
N ASP A 7 23.06 -34.00 30.79
CA ASP A 7 21.79 -34.47 30.25
C ASP A 7 21.02 -33.35 29.56
N GLY A 8 20.92 -33.40 28.22
CA GLY A 8 20.17 -32.48 27.42
C GLY A 8 18.67 -32.49 27.69
N GLU A 9 18.14 -33.62 28.23
CA GLU A 9 16.72 -33.75 28.55
C GLU A 9 16.38 -33.24 29.96
N HIS A 10 17.40 -32.77 30.74
CA HIS A 10 17.14 -32.27 32.08
C HIS A 10 16.24 -31.02 32.05
N PRO A 11 15.10 -30.97 32.79
CA PRO A 11 14.11 -29.91 32.71
C PRO A 11 14.64 -28.51 32.96
N ALA A 12 15.61 -28.36 33.86
CA ALA A 12 16.25 -27.08 34.14
C ALA A 12 17.06 -26.56 32.94
N ARG A 13 17.76 -27.44 32.21
CA ARG A 13 18.50 -27.11 31.00
C ARG A 13 17.55 -26.71 29.88
N GLN A 14 16.51 -27.48 29.62
CA GLN A 14 15.49 -27.15 28.63
C GLN A 14 14.81 -25.80 28.90
N LEU A 15 14.57 -25.47 30.18
CA LEU A 15 14.01 -24.20 30.58
C LEU A 15 14.94 -23.05 30.24
N ILE A 16 16.23 -23.16 30.61
CA ILE A 16 17.25 -22.09 30.32
C ILE A 16 17.44 -21.94 28.81
N ASP A 17 17.55 -23.03 28.06
CA ASP A 17 17.73 -22.99 26.62
C ASP A 17 16.53 -22.31 25.91
N ARG A 18 15.30 -22.59 26.36
CA ARG A 18 14.09 -21.94 25.83
C ARG A 18 14.00 -20.48 26.21
N MET A 19 14.32 -20.12 27.45
CA MET A 19 14.37 -18.72 27.89
C MET A 19 15.41 -17.94 27.08
N GLY A 20 16.62 -18.51 26.89
CA GLY A 20 17.68 -17.93 26.10
C GLY A 20 17.31 -17.73 24.63
N ALA A 21 16.68 -18.74 24.02
CA ALA A 21 16.19 -18.64 22.64
C ALA A 21 15.14 -17.52 22.46
N CYS A 22 14.24 -17.35 23.44
CA CYS A 22 13.27 -16.28 23.43
C CYS A 22 13.92 -14.88 23.51
N VAL A 23 14.94 -14.71 24.34
CA VAL A 23 15.63 -13.43 24.53
C VAL A 23 16.42 -13.01 23.27
N LEU A 24 17.03 -13.97 22.56
CA LEU A 24 17.78 -13.71 21.33
C LEU A 24 16.91 -13.29 20.14
N GLY A 25 15.62 -13.58 20.15
CA GLY A 25 14.67 -13.24 19.10
C GLY A 25 13.81 -11.98 19.37
N PHE A 26 13.95 -11.37 20.54
CA PHE A 26 13.12 -10.22 20.95
C PHE A 26 13.92 -8.92 21.01
N GLU A 27 13.47 -7.90 20.28
CA GLU A 27 13.89 -6.52 20.52
C GLU A 27 13.23 -6.01 21.81
N ALA A 28 14.04 -5.47 22.73
CA ALA A 28 13.62 -5.01 24.05
C ALA A 28 12.57 -3.86 24.05
N SER A 29 12.29 -3.27 22.89
CA SER A 29 11.34 -2.17 22.71
C SER A 29 9.91 -2.60 22.34
N ALA A 30 9.66 -3.89 22.09
CA ALA A 30 8.32 -4.36 21.75
C ALA A 30 7.50 -4.58 23.05
N PHE A 31 6.20 -4.30 22.98
CA PHE A 31 5.21 -4.53 24.06
C PHE A 31 5.31 -5.95 24.68
N ASN A 32 5.85 -6.88 23.94
CA ASN A 32 6.06 -8.26 24.32
C ASN A 32 7.35 -8.50 25.14
N GLY A 33 8.31 -7.60 25.07
CA GLY A 33 9.52 -7.67 25.89
C GLY A 33 9.19 -7.56 27.37
N THR A 34 8.26 -6.70 27.75
CA THR A 34 7.82 -6.53 29.15
C THR A 34 7.03 -7.72 29.67
N ALA A 35 6.19 -8.33 28.84
CA ALA A 35 5.45 -9.53 29.22
C ALA A 35 6.38 -10.75 29.41
N LEU A 36 7.34 -10.92 28.48
CA LEU A 36 8.37 -11.96 28.60
C LEU A 36 9.27 -11.74 29.82
N GLU A 37 9.72 -10.51 30.05
CA GLU A 37 10.54 -10.17 31.21
C GLU A 37 9.79 -10.46 32.53
N THR A 38 8.51 -10.12 32.59
CA THR A 38 7.67 -10.39 33.76
C THR A 38 7.54 -11.89 34.00
N GLU A 39 7.30 -12.67 32.95
CA GLU A 39 7.17 -14.11 33.03
C GLU A 39 8.49 -14.78 33.42
N VAL A 40 9.63 -14.34 32.86
CA VAL A 40 10.97 -14.82 33.25
C VAL A 40 11.23 -14.55 34.73
N LYS A 41 10.93 -13.35 35.24
CA LYS A 41 11.05 -13.00 36.66
C LYS A 41 10.17 -13.90 37.52
N ARG A 42 8.93 -14.18 37.11
CA ARG A 42 8.02 -15.09 37.82
C ARG A 42 8.58 -16.51 37.88
N VAL A 43 9.14 -17.02 36.78
CA VAL A 43 9.77 -18.33 36.70
C VAL A 43 10.93 -18.43 37.66
N VAL A 44 11.82 -17.45 37.70
CA VAL A 44 12.98 -17.41 38.62
C VAL A 44 12.51 -17.38 40.07
N GLN A 45 11.53 -16.52 40.38
CA GLN A 45 10.99 -16.42 41.75
C GLN A 45 10.42 -17.77 42.25
N VAL A 46 9.64 -18.49 41.42
CA VAL A 46 9.09 -19.80 41.79
C VAL A 46 10.20 -20.81 42.07
N ILE A 47 11.29 -20.79 41.29
CA ILE A 47 12.42 -21.72 41.52
C ILE A 47 13.14 -21.39 42.82
N GLU A 48 13.31 -20.09 43.15
CA GLU A 48 13.95 -19.61 44.37
C GLU A 48 13.13 -19.96 45.65
N GLU A 49 11.78 -19.89 45.56
CA GLU A 49 10.91 -20.17 46.67
C GLU A 49 10.85 -21.70 47.04
N TYR A 50 11.18 -22.59 46.08
CA TYR A 50 11.07 -24.02 46.27
C TYR A 50 12.38 -24.79 45.99
N PRO A 51 13.51 -24.46 46.65
CA PRO A 51 14.82 -25.05 46.33
C PRO A 51 14.93 -26.56 46.62
N GLU A 52 14.11 -27.10 47.52
CA GLU A 52 14.19 -28.50 47.93
C GLU A 52 13.41 -29.47 47.03
N THR A 53 12.59 -28.98 46.10
CA THR A 53 11.69 -29.81 45.25
C THR A 53 12.37 -30.39 44.00
N GLY A 54 13.63 -30.03 43.75
CA GLY A 54 14.49 -30.61 42.71
C GLY A 54 13.87 -30.56 41.28
N SER A 55 14.04 -31.64 40.55
CA SER A 55 13.60 -31.74 39.13
C SER A 55 12.13 -31.49 38.89
N ARG A 56 11.24 -31.73 39.87
CA ARG A 56 9.77 -31.53 39.72
C ARG A 56 9.36 -30.08 39.56
N VAL A 57 10.01 -29.15 40.26
CA VAL A 57 9.75 -27.71 40.11
C VAL A 57 10.12 -27.24 38.71
N PHE A 58 11.27 -27.65 38.21
CA PHE A 58 11.69 -27.34 36.85
C PHE A 58 10.77 -27.90 35.79
N GLN A 59 10.22 -29.10 35.95
CA GLN A 59 9.22 -29.66 35.04
C GLN A 59 7.92 -28.86 35.03
N LEU A 60 7.43 -28.45 36.21
CA LEU A 60 6.21 -27.66 36.33
C LEU A 60 6.40 -26.29 35.66
N VAL A 61 7.46 -25.59 36.00
CA VAL A 61 7.75 -24.25 35.50
C VAL A 61 8.03 -24.29 33.99
N LEU A 62 8.74 -25.29 33.48
CA LEU A 62 8.95 -25.49 32.05
C LEU A 62 7.63 -25.64 31.32
N LYS A 63 6.69 -26.42 31.83
CA LYS A 63 5.36 -26.60 31.23
C LYS A 63 4.54 -25.30 31.24
N GLU A 64 4.59 -24.56 32.34
CA GLU A 64 3.90 -23.26 32.44
C GLU A 64 4.50 -22.22 31.47
N PHE A 65 5.84 -22.17 31.38
CA PHE A 65 6.53 -21.27 30.44
C PHE A 65 6.23 -21.64 28.97
N GLN A 66 6.13 -22.91 28.64
CA GLN A 66 5.70 -23.36 27.31
C GLN A 66 4.30 -22.90 26.97
N LYS A 67 3.34 -23.05 27.88
CA LYS A 67 1.96 -22.54 27.68
C LYS A 67 1.93 -21.01 27.51
N PHE A 68 2.74 -20.29 28.27
CA PHE A 68 2.86 -18.86 28.11
C PHE A 68 3.36 -18.49 26.70
N LEU A 69 4.40 -19.17 26.19
CA LEU A 69 4.92 -18.94 24.85
C LEU A 69 3.88 -19.30 23.77
N GLU A 70 3.20 -20.42 23.88
CA GLU A 70 2.15 -20.84 22.95
C GLU A 70 1.02 -19.79 22.89
N LYS A 71 0.58 -19.30 24.04
CA LYS A 71 -0.45 -18.26 24.13
C LYS A 71 0.00 -16.96 23.47
N ASN A 72 1.21 -16.49 23.79
CA ASN A 72 1.74 -15.25 23.22
C ASN A 72 2.01 -15.36 21.72
N LEU A 73 2.49 -16.51 21.22
CA LEU A 73 2.66 -16.76 19.81
C LEU A 73 1.32 -16.76 19.07
N THR A 74 0.28 -17.34 19.67
CA THR A 74 -1.07 -17.41 19.08
C THR A 74 -1.74 -16.04 19.05
N GLU A 75 -1.55 -15.20 20.07
CA GLU A 75 -2.09 -13.84 20.15
C GLU A 75 -1.35 -12.86 19.23
N GLN A 76 -0.07 -13.10 18.93
CA GLN A 76 0.72 -12.22 18.05
C GLN A 76 0.52 -12.50 16.56
N THR A 77 0.28 -13.76 16.20
CA THR A 77 0.17 -14.17 14.79
C THR A 77 -0.82 -13.34 13.98
N PRO A 78 -2.07 -13.04 14.43
CA PRO A 78 -3.01 -12.24 13.67
C PRO A 78 -2.57 -10.78 13.50
N ARG A 79 -1.96 -10.19 14.54
CA ARG A 79 -1.53 -8.78 14.52
C ARG A 79 -0.27 -8.58 13.68
N THR A 80 0.69 -9.47 13.79
CA THR A 80 1.92 -9.45 12.98
C THR A 80 1.58 -9.73 11.51
N GLN A 81 0.69 -10.68 11.23
CA GLN A 81 0.19 -10.94 9.88
C GLN A 81 -0.55 -9.74 9.30
N ALA A 82 -1.37 -9.05 10.09
CA ALA A 82 -2.06 -7.84 9.65
C ALA A 82 -1.08 -6.71 9.31
N LEU A 83 -0.04 -6.50 10.11
CA LEU A 83 1.01 -5.50 9.85
C LEU A 83 1.85 -5.84 8.61
N VAL A 84 2.25 -7.10 8.45
CA VAL A 84 2.97 -7.57 7.26
C VAL A 84 2.09 -7.43 6.02
N SER A 85 0.82 -7.81 6.10
CA SER A 85 -0.14 -7.64 5.01
C SER A 85 -0.32 -6.17 4.62
N LEU A 86 -0.41 -5.26 5.60
CA LEU A 86 -0.52 -3.82 5.35
C LEU A 86 0.74 -3.28 4.67
N ALA A 87 1.92 -3.64 5.16
CA ALA A 87 3.20 -3.23 4.55
C ALA A 87 3.33 -3.73 3.11
N GLN A 88 2.94 -4.98 2.84
CA GLN A 88 2.92 -5.55 1.49
C GLN A 88 1.94 -4.81 0.56
N GLN A 89 0.76 -4.42 1.06
CA GLN A 89 -0.21 -3.64 0.28
C GLN A 89 0.33 -2.25 -0.08
N VAL A 90 1.01 -1.58 0.86
CA VAL A 90 1.64 -0.27 0.60
C VAL A 90 2.75 -0.41 -0.45
N GLU A 91 3.65 -1.38 -0.31
CA GLU A 91 4.72 -1.64 -1.26
C GLU A 91 4.17 -1.99 -2.66
N GLN A 92 3.13 -2.81 -2.73
CA GLN A 92 2.46 -3.15 -3.98
C GLN A 92 1.84 -1.91 -4.64
N LYS A 93 1.19 -1.03 -3.86
CA LYS A 93 0.64 0.22 -4.36
C LYS A 93 1.73 1.12 -4.94
N GLU A 94 2.83 1.31 -4.22
CA GLU A 94 3.95 2.14 -4.67
C GLU A 94 4.57 1.60 -5.95
N THR A 95 4.80 0.29 -6.03
CA THR A 95 5.33 -0.37 -7.24
C THR A 95 4.41 -0.15 -8.43
N LEU A 96 3.11 -0.35 -8.28
CA LEU A 96 2.13 -0.15 -9.35
C LEU A 96 2.02 1.34 -9.73
N ALA A 97 2.06 2.26 -8.78
CA ALA A 97 2.03 3.70 -9.07
C ALA A 97 3.24 4.13 -9.91
N ILE A 98 4.43 3.58 -9.63
CA ILE A 98 5.63 3.81 -10.44
C ILE A 98 5.43 3.25 -11.86
N GLN A 99 4.92 2.03 -12.00
CA GLN A 99 4.65 1.42 -13.31
C GLN A 99 3.66 2.25 -14.12
N TYR A 100 2.54 2.68 -13.53
CA TYR A 100 1.59 3.55 -14.20
C TYR A 100 2.14 4.93 -14.51
N THR A 101 3.04 5.47 -13.69
CA THR A 101 3.73 6.73 -14.01
C THR A 101 4.60 6.57 -15.27
N ILE A 102 5.29 5.44 -15.42
CA ILE A 102 6.08 5.14 -16.62
C ILE A 102 5.15 5.01 -17.84
N GLN A 103 4.06 4.24 -17.73
CA GLN A 103 3.08 4.11 -18.83
C GLN A 103 2.47 5.46 -19.24
N LEU A 104 2.12 6.32 -18.26
CA LEU A 104 1.59 7.66 -18.54
C LEU A 104 2.66 8.57 -19.18
N ARG A 105 3.92 8.44 -18.81
CA ARG A 105 5.03 9.16 -19.48
C ARG A 105 5.20 8.71 -20.93
N ASP A 106 5.18 7.41 -21.16
CA ASP A 106 5.29 6.84 -22.51
C ASP A 106 4.09 7.23 -23.36
N MET A 107 2.88 7.26 -22.78
CA MET A 107 1.68 7.77 -23.44
C MET A 107 1.87 9.22 -23.90
N LEU A 108 2.49 10.07 -23.10
CA LEU A 108 2.67 11.50 -23.39
C LEU A 108 3.95 11.82 -24.15
N LEU A 109 4.70 10.82 -24.61
CA LEU A 109 5.92 11.03 -25.38
C LEU A 109 5.59 11.82 -26.66
N ASP A 110 6.27 12.94 -26.86
CA ASP A 110 6.09 13.83 -28.02
C ASP A 110 4.69 14.47 -28.16
N VAL A 111 3.90 14.47 -27.09
CA VAL A 111 2.59 15.12 -27.05
C VAL A 111 2.68 16.46 -26.33
N PRO A 112 2.24 17.58 -26.94
CA PRO A 112 2.21 18.88 -26.29
C PRO A 112 1.06 18.92 -25.28
N VAL A 113 1.38 18.65 -24.01
CA VAL A 113 0.43 18.63 -22.89
C VAL A 113 0.77 19.75 -21.92
N ASP A 114 -0.25 20.42 -21.41
CA ASP A 114 -0.12 21.39 -20.32
C ASP A 114 0.64 20.80 -19.13
N SER A 115 1.51 21.63 -18.50
CA SER A 115 2.37 21.19 -17.40
C SER A 115 1.60 20.67 -16.21
N ASP A 116 0.49 21.31 -15.85
CA ASP A 116 -0.31 20.98 -14.68
C ASP A 116 -1.11 19.70 -14.91
N VAL A 117 -1.62 19.48 -16.14
CA VAL A 117 -2.23 18.21 -16.55
C VAL A 117 -1.21 17.07 -16.49
N ARG A 118 0.01 17.32 -16.95
CA ARG A 118 1.11 16.33 -16.90
C ARG A 118 1.47 15.99 -15.45
N GLU A 119 1.61 16.99 -14.60
CA GLU A 119 1.91 16.79 -13.18
C GLU A 119 0.79 16.03 -12.47
N PHE A 120 -0.47 16.38 -12.72
CA PHE A 120 -1.63 15.67 -12.21
C PHE A 120 -1.62 14.18 -12.60
N LEU A 121 -1.38 13.88 -13.87
CA LEU A 121 -1.33 12.50 -14.37
C LEU A 121 -0.21 11.69 -13.69
N PHE A 122 0.97 12.26 -13.52
CA PHE A 122 2.11 11.53 -12.97
C PHE A 122 2.09 11.38 -11.45
N LYS A 123 1.51 12.34 -10.72
CA LYS A 123 1.51 12.33 -9.24
C LYS A 123 0.23 11.80 -8.63
N GLN A 124 -0.93 12.14 -9.21
CA GLN A 124 -2.22 11.81 -8.62
C GLN A 124 -2.94 10.71 -9.39
N TRP A 125 -2.94 10.77 -10.72
CA TRP A 125 -3.67 9.81 -11.53
C TRP A 125 -3.00 8.43 -11.60
N SER A 126 -1.67 8.36 -11.50
CA SER A 126 -0.93 7.11 -11.33
C SER A 126 -1.34 6.36 -10.07
N ASP A 127 -1.58 7.08 -8.97
CA ASP A 127 -2.10 6.52 -7.72
C ASP A 127 -3.53 5.96 -7.89
N VAL A 128 -4.39 6.68 -8.63
CA VAL A 128 -5.75 6.21 -8.98
C VAL A 128 -5.69 4.91 -9.75
N LEU A 129 -4.83 4.81 -10.75
CA LEU A 129 -4.66 3.59 -11.56
C LEU A 129 -4.12 2.43 -10.72
N ALA A 130 -3.13 2.69 -9.87
CA ALA A 130 -2.58 1.69 -8.96
C ALA A 130 -3.65 1.17 -7.98
N MET A 131 -4.40 2.05 -7.34
CA MET A 131 -5.50 1.68 -6.44
C MET A 131 -6.61 0.92 -7.16
N SER A 132 -6.93 1.30 -8.39
CA SER A 132 -7.91 0.59 -9.21
C SER A 132 -7.42 -0.81 -9.57
N ALA A 133 -6.16 -0.96 -9.97
CA ALA A 133 -5.57 -2.25 -10.30
C ALA A 133 -5.50 -3.19 -9.09
N ILE A 134 -5.18 -2.67 -7.90
CA ILE A 134 -5.19 -3.46 -6.65
C ILE A 134 -6.60 -3.91 -6.29
N ARG A 135 -7.58 -3.01 -6.41
CA ARG A 135 -8.94 -3.27 -5.95
C ARG A 135 -9.76 -4.13 -6.91
N PHE A 136 -9.60 -3.93 -8.20
CA PHE A 136 -10.44 -4.54 -9.23
C PHE A 136 -9.64 -5.46 -10.17
N GLY A 137 -8.35 -5.23 -10.32
CA GLY A 137 -7.49 -5.87 -11.31
C GLY A 137 -7.08 -4.92 -12.45
N ALA A 138 -5.90 -5.16 -13.02
CA ALA A 138 -5.33 -4.31 -14.08
C ALA A 138 -6.20 -4.29 -15.35
N GLU A 139 -6.80 -5.43 -15.71
CA GLU A 139 -7.63 -5.63 -16.91
C GLU A 139 -9.13 -5.42 -16.64
N HIS A 140 -9.51 -4.98 -15.46
CA HIS A 140 -10.91 -4.77 -15.13
C HIS A 140 -11.46 -3.50 -15.80
N GLU A 141 -12.75 -3.51 -16.13
CA GLU A 141 -13.46 -2.41 -16.79
C GLU A 141 -13.27 -1.06 -16.08
N ASN A 142 -13.28 -1.04 -14.74
CA ASN A 142 -13.02 0.18 -13.98
C ASN A 142 -11.62 0.73 -14.20
N THR A 143 -10.60 -0.12 -14.28
CA THR A 143 -9.22 0.30 -14.54
C THR A 143 -9.08 0.83 -15.97
N HIS A 144 -9.70 0.17 -16.94
CA HIS A 144 -9.78 0.69 -18.31
C HIS A 144 -10.52 2.03 -18.39
N LYS A 145 -11.59 2.21 -17.62
CA LYS A 145 -12.30 3.49 -17.52
C LYS A 145 -11.40 4.62 -17.03
N PHE A 146 -10.56 4.38 -16.02
CA PHE A 146 -9.62 5.38 -15.55
C PHE A 146 -8.45 5.60 -16.51
N LYS A 147 -7.94 4.56 -17.19
CA LYS A 147 -6.98 4.72 -18.30
C LYS A 147 -7.56 5.62 -19.40
N LYS A 148 -8.79 5.36 -19.81
CA LYS A 148 -9.49 6.17 -20.81
C LYS A 148 -9.69 7.62 -20.36
N ALA A 149 -10.01 7.86 -19.08
CA ALA A 149 -10.16 9.21 -18.55
C ALA A 149 -8.87 10.03 -18.63
N ALA A 150 -7.70 9.41 -18.50
CA ALA A 150 -6.41 10.07 -18.73
C ALA A 150 -6.28 10.55 -20.19
N LEU A 151 -6.63 9.70 -21.16
CA LEU A 151 -6.64 10.06 -22.59
C LEU A 151 -7.63 11.17 -22.89
N ASP A 152 -8.84 11.06 -22.37
CA ASP A 152 -9.92 12.04 -22.59
C ASP A 152 -9.56 13.39 -21.97
N LEU A 153 -8.86 13.42 -20.82
CA LEU A 153 -8.36 14.64 -20.19
C LEU A 153 -7.30 15.32 -21.06
N VAL A 154 -6.28 14.57 -21.50
CA VAL A 154 -5.21 15.08 -22.36
C VAL A 154 -5.80 15.64 -23.66
N TRP A 155 -6.70 14.91 -24.29
CA TRP A 155 -7.36 15.36 -25.50
C TRP A 155 -8.19 16.62 -25.23
N SER A 156 -8.98 16.66 -24.15
CA SER A 156 -9.84 17.80 -23.83
C SER A 156 -9.04 19.07 -23.51
N ALA A 157 -7.88 18.91 -22.89
CA ALA A 157 -6.95 20.01 -22.55
C ALA A 157 -6.07 20.48 -23.71
N SER A 158 -6.23 19.93 -24.92
CA SER A 158 -5.52 20.40 -26.11
C SER A 158 -6.38 21.35 -26.97
N ALA A 159 -5.74 22.16 -27.84
CA ALA A 159 -6.45 23.08 -28.72
C ALA A 159 -7.45 22.36 -29.65
N LYS A 160 -8.62 22.97 -29.88
CA LYS A 160 -9.69 22.47 -30.74
C LYS A 160 -10.07 23.48 -31.81
N PRO A 161 -9.42 23.44 -32.97
CA PRO A 161 -9.75 24.33 -34.06
C PRO A 161 -11.15 24.05 -34.65
N SER A 162 -11.57 22.79 -34.67
CA SER A 162 -12.85 22.36 -35.20
C SER A 162 -14.03 22.65 -34.26
N LYS A 163 -15.15 23.13 -34.81
CA LYS A 163 -16.41 23.30 -34.06
C LYS A 163 -16.96 21.94 -33.57
N GLU A 164 -16.76 20.88 -34.35
CA GLU A 164 -17.21 19.53 -34.05
C GLU A 164 -16.47 18.95 -32.82
N ASP A 165 -15.14 19.13 -32.76
CA ASP A 165 -14.33 18.69 -31.64
C ASP A 165 -14.68 19.45 -30.36
N ARG A 166 -14.92 20.75 -30.45
CA ARG A 166 -15.40 21.57 -29.32
C ARG A 166 -16.74 21.05 -28.79
N ALA A 167 -17.70 20.77 -29.69
CA ALA A 167 -18.99 20.22 -29.30
C ALA A 167 -18.86 18.83 -28.67
N LYS A 168 -17.89 18.03 -29.12
CA LYS A 168 -17.58 16.72 -28.54
C LYS A 168 -17.03 16.85 -27.12
N VAL A 169 -16.05 17.73 -26.89
CA VAL A 169 -15.53 18.00 -25.55
C VAL A 169 -16.64 18.46 -24.61
N ILE A 170 -17.46 19.45 -25.01
CA ILE A 170 -18.55 19.96 -24.17
C ILE A 170 -19.52 18.83 -23.75
N ARG A 171 -19.85 17.91 -24.64
CA ARG A 171 -20.71 16.75 -24.31
C ARG A 171 -20.05 15.73 -23.38
N GLN A 172 -18.72 15.55 -23.50
CA GLN A 172 -17.98 14.56 -22.69
C GLN A 172 -17.54 15.13 -21.33
N LEU A 173 -17.49 16.44 -21.17
CA LEU A 173 -16.97 17.09 -19.97
C LEU A 173 -17.66 16.64 -18.66
N PRO A 174 -19.00 16.55 -18.57
CA PRO A 174 -19.65 16.08 -17.33
C PRO A 174 -19.28 14.64 -16.96
N ILE A 175 -19.14 13.78 -17.99
CA ILE A 175 -18.74 12.38 -17.79
C ILE A 175 -17.30 12.33 -17.30
N LEU A 176 -16.39 13.07 -17.93
CA LEU A 176 -15.00 13.17 -17.53
C LEU A 176 -14.87 13.66 -16.08
N GLN A 177 -15.56 14.74 -15.71
CA GLN A 177 -15.57 15.25 -14.32
C GLN A 177 -16.02 14.19 -13.32
N THR A 178 -17.08 13.43 -13.66
CA THR A 178 -17.58 12.37 -12.80
C THR A 178 -16.53 11.26 -12.60
N VAL A 179 -15.86 10.85 -13.68
CA VAL A 179 -14.82 9.82 -13.62
C VAL A 179 -13.58 10.30 -12.85
N LEU A 180 -13.18 11.55 -13.05
CA LEU A 180 -12.07 12.15 -12.29
C LEU A 180 -12.37 12.16 -10.79
N ARG A 181 -13.58 12.59 -10.39
CA ARG A 181 -13.99 12.56 -8.97
C ARG A 181 -14.01 11.14 -8.40
N GLN A 182 -14.55 10.17 -9.15
CA GLN A 182 -14.55 8.77 -8.73
C GLN A 182 -13.14 8.23 -8.51
N GLY A 183 -12.21 8.52 -9.43
CA GLY A 183 -10.82 8.13 -9.32
C GLY A 183 -10.12 8.78 -8.13
N LEU A 184 -10.27 10.08 -7.95
CA LEU A 184 -9.70 10.80 -6.81
C LEU A 184 -10.22 10.28 -5.48
N THR A 185 -11.51 9.98 -5.37
CA THR A 185 -12.10 9.34 -4.18
C THR A 185 -11.47 7.97 -3.92
N LEU A 186 -11.23 7.18 -4.96
CA LEU A 186 -10.55 5.87 -4.83
C LEU A 186 -9.12 6.02 -4.30
N ALA A 187 -8.43 7.10 -4.67
CA ALA A 187 -7.09 7.45 -4.16
C ALA A 187 -7.13 8.24 -2.84
N HIS A 188 -8.27 8.26 -2.14
CA HIS A 188 -8.47 8.95 -0.86
C HIS A 188 -8.34 10.48 -0.93
N VAL A 189 -8.53 11.07 -2.11
CA VAL A 189 -8.62 12.52 -2.30
C VAL A 189 -10.10 12.89 -2.37
N ALA A 190 -10.63 13.56 -1.34
CA ALA A 190 -12.05 13.92 -1.25
C ALA A 190 -12.25 15.33 -0.69
N GLY A 191 -13.48 15.82 -0.68
CA GLY A 191 -13.86 17.13 -0.15
C GLY A 191 -13.25 18.29 -0.94
N GLU A 192 -12.91 19.35 -0.24
CA GLU A 192 -12.42 20.62 -0.82
C GLU A 192 -11.21 20.43 -1.74
N ARG A 193 -10.25 19.59 -1.32
CA ARG A 193 -9.06 19.29 -2.14
C ARG A 193 -9.40 18.62 -3.48
N GLN A 194 -10.41 17.76 -3.51
CA GLN A 194 -10.89 17.15 -4.75
C GLN A 194 -11.53 18.21 -5.66
N ASP A 195 -12.32 19.11 -5.07
CA ASP A 195 -12.99 20.17 -5.82
C ASP A 195 -11.97 21.16 -6.42
N GLU A 196 -10.95 21.53 -5.69
CA GLU A 196 -9.85 22.37 -6.17
C GLU A 196 -9.12 21.74 -7.36
N VAL A 197 -8.75 20.44 -7.24
CA VAL A 197 -8.06 19.72 -8.31
C VAL A 197 -8.93 19.64 -9.57
N VAL A 198 -10.17 19.23 -9.43
CA VAL A 198 -11.08 19.10 -10.57
C VAL A 198 -11.34 20.48 -11.21
N LYS A 199 -11.53 21.52 -10.40
CA LYS A 199 -11.71 22.88 -10.89
C LYS A 199 -10.49 23.36 -11.70
N ALA A 200 -9.28 23.20 -11.17
CA ALA A 200 -8.06 23.57 -11.86
C ALA A 200 -7.92 22.87 -13.24
N LEU A 201 -8.22 21.57 -13.29
CA LEU A 201 -8.23 20.84 -14.56
C LEU A 201 -9.28 21.36 -15.55
N MET A 202 -10.47 21.71 -15.06
CA MET A 202 -11.53 22.26 -15.91
C MET A 202 -11.19 23.66 -16.41
N ASP A 203 -10.51 24.47 -15.63
CA ASP A 203 -10.04 25.80 -16.05
C ASP A 203 -9.00 25.66 -17.18
N ILE A 204 -8.11 24.67 -17.13
CA ILE A 204 -7.18 24.35 -18.22
C ILE A 204 -7.93 23.91 -19.48
N VAL A 205 -8.91 23.01 -19.35
CA VAL A 205 -9.75 22.58 -20.49
C VAL A 205 -10.49 23.77 -21.10
N ALA A 206 -11.03 24.67 -20.29
CA ALA A 206 -11.69 25.87 -20.77
C ALA A 206 -10.71 26.82 -21.52
N GLY A 207 -9.48 26.96 -21.00
CA GLY A 207 -8.40 27.71 -21.65
C GLY A 207 -8.01 27.14 -23.02
N ALA A 208 -8.06 25.82 -23.17
CA ALA A 208 -7.73 25.13 -24.42
C ALA A 208 -8.69 25.51 -25.59
N PHE A 209 -9.92 25.90 -25.30
CA PHE A 209 -10.85 26.41 -26.34
C PHE A 209 -10.41 27.73 -26.99
N LEU A 210 -9.62 28.51 -26.26
CA LEU A 210 -9.09 29.80 -26.74
C LEU A 210 -7.72 29.65 -27.39
N ALA A 211 -7.06 28.50 -27.18
CA ALA A 211 -5.72 28.24 -27.70
C ALA A 211 -5.78 27.95 -29.20
N LYS A 212 -4.83 28.59 -29.94
CA LYS A 212 -4.64 28.42 -31.39
C LYS A 212 -3.53 27.45 -31.76
N SER A 213 -2.73 27.02 -30.77
CA SER A 213 -1.60 26.13 -30.90
C SER A 213 -1.76 24.94 -29.94
N ASN A 214 -1.00 23.86 -30.15
CA ASN A 214 -1.03 22.64 -29.37
C ASN A 214 -2.23 21.74 -29.64
N GLU A 215 -2.65 21.68 -30.90
CA GLU A 215 -3.59 20.63 -31.35
C GLU A 215 -2.89 19.26 -31.31
N ILE A 216 -3.61 18.23 -30.83
CA ILE A 216 -3.14 16.86 -30.88
C ILE A 216 -3.81 16.17 -32.07
N PRO A 217 -3.06 15.79 -33.14
CA PRO A 217 -3.60 15.07 -34.28
C PRO A 217 -4.23 13.74 -33.86
N LYS A 218 -5.26 13.31 -34.59
CA LYS A 218 -5.99 12.04 -34.29
C LYS A 218 -5.05 10.83 -34.25
N GLU A 219 -4.07 10.76 -35.15
CA GLU A 219 -3.05 9.71 -35.21
C GLU A 219 -2.24 9.61 -33.91
N ARG A 220 -1.96 10.74 -33.26
CA ARG A 220 -1.27 10.76 -31.96
C ARG A 220 -2.20 10.28 -30.83
N ILE A 221 -3.49 10.60 -30.89
CA ILE A 221 -4.47 10.11 -29.92
C ILE A 221 -4.56 8.59 -29.96
N ASP A 222 -4.63 8.04 -31.18
CA ASP A 222 -4.67 6.58 -31.40
C ASP A 222 -3.35 5.92 -30.91
N ALA A 223 -2.20 6.56 -31.14
CA ALA A 223 -0.90 6.11 -30.64
C ALA A 223 -0.83 6.16 -29.10
N MET A 224 -1.35 7.22 -28.46
CA MET A 224 -1.44 7.34 -27.00
C MET A 224 -2.31 6.22 -26.41
N ALA A 225 -3.45 5.92 -27.04
CA ALA A 225 -4.32 4.83 -26.61
C ALA A 225 -3.62 3.47 -26.69
N ALA A 226 -2.90 3.22 -27.77
CA ALA A 226 -2.13 1.98 -27.94
C ALA A 226 -1.01 1.81 -26.88
N ARG A 227 -0.30 2.90 -26.55
CA ARG A 227 0.77 2.88 -25.54
C ARG A 227 0.23 2.66 -24.11
N LEU A 228 -0.98 3.11 -23.81
CA LEU A 228 -1.59 2.95 -22.48
C LEU A 228 -2.32 1.58 -22.34
N ALA A 229 -2.54 0.88 -23.43
CA ALA A 229 -3.20 -0.44 -23.42
C ALA A 229 -2.27 -1.57 -22.99
N HIS A 230 -0.95 -1.38 -23.16
CA HIS A 230 0.12 -2.31 -22.77
C HIS A 230 0.71 -1.94 -21.42
#